data_5bf2d0097fe3ebe6097e7ee7aa85838d
#
_entry.id   5bf2d0097fe3ebe6097e7ee7aa85838d
#
_cell.length_a   1.000
_cell.length_b   1.000
_cell.length_c   1.000
_cell.angle_alpha   90.00
_cell.angle_beta   90.00
_cell.angle_gamma   90.00
#
_symmetry.space_group_name_H-M   'P 1'
#
loop_
_entity.id
_entity.type
_entity.pdbx_description
1 polymer ?
#
loop_
_entity_poly.entity_id
_entity_poly.type
_entity_poly.pdbx_seq_one_letter_code
_entity_poly.pdbx_strand_id
1 'polypeptide(L)'
;MSPANTMSLALSSADSTLDAKAARRLARLLNPAPAFHAHLPGGAERARVEQYIAARFREVHGANIHDFMPVLLTMGCHGRTTAATGVRAAVRQPLFLEQYLSGPVEQVLGTAAGEKIRRANIAEIGNLVATQGGSSYLLFMVLTAILEQAGFDWVVFTATPQVQKVLAYLGLGVHRLCSADPGRLSESSAAEWGSYYASQPQVVAGKVADAMAVLNQRALYSSVLSLFRGQITELAEVLRRESSRRGSYILAA
;
A
#
# COMPACT_ATOMS: atom_id res chain seq x y z
N MET A 1 29.65 -14.95 33.59
CA MET A 1 28.42 -14.87 32.78
C MET A 1 28.58 -13.73 31.79
N SER A 2 28.61 -14.04 30.51
CA SER A 2 28.96 -13.07 29.44
C SER A 2 27.80 -12.16 29.11
N PRO A 3 27.99 -10.83 28.86
CA PRO A 3 26.92 -9.87 28.59
C PRO A 3 26.13 -10.17 27.29
N ALA A 4 26.68 -10.99 26.41
CA ALA A 4 25.99 -11.42 25.18
C ALA A 4 24.73 -12.29 25.41
N ASN A 5 24.67 -13.02 26.52
CA ASN A 5 23.56 -13.92 26.82
C ASN A 5 22.32 -13.19 27.37
N THR A 6 22.53 -12.05 28.02
CA THR A 6 21.44 -11.23 28.60
C THR A 6 20.73 -10.42 27.50
N MET A 7 21.47 -9.97 26.47
CA MET A 7 20.91 -9.19 25.35
C MET A 7 20.09 -10.10 24.42
N SER A 8 20.49 -11.36 24.23
CA SER A 8 19.73 -12.34 23.41
C SER A 8 18.41 -12.72 24.06
N LEU A 9 18.32 -12.84 25.39
CA LEU A 9 17.08 -13.14 26.13
C LEU A 9 16.12 -11.95 26.13
N ALA A 10 16.63 -10.70 26.19
CA ALA A 10 15.82 -9.49 26.15
C ALA A 10 15.21 -9.25 24.75
N LEU A 11 15.91 -9.56 23.67
CA LEU A 11 15.39 -9.49 22.29
C LEU A 11 14.30 -10.55 22.06
N SER A 12 14.49 -11.78 22.57
CA SER A 12 13.50 -12.85 22.49
C SER A 12 12.21 -12.54 23.27
N SER A 13 12.30 -11.90 24.44
CA SER A 13 11.12 -11.51 25.22
C SER A 13 10.35 -10.33 24.63
N ALA A 14 11.05 -9.35 24.01
CA ALA A 14 10.43 -8.22 23.33
C ALA A 14 9.69 -8.68 22.05
N ASP A 15 10.25 -9.62 21.30
CA ASP A 15 9.63 -10.20 20.11
C ASP A 15 8.36 -10.98 20.47
N SER A 16 8.38 -11.76 21.56
CA SER A 16 7.21 -12.52 22.02
C SER A 16 6.05 -11.61 22.50
N THR A 17 6.33 -10.45 23.09
CA THR A 17 5.30 -9.49 23.52
C THR A 17 4.71 -8.71 22.35
N LEU A 18 5.53 -8.38 21.34
CA LEU A 18 5.08 -7.75 20.09
C LEU A 18 4.18 -8.70 19.30
N ASP A 19 4.53 -9.99 19.22
CA ASP A 19 3.73 -11.02 18.55
C ASP A 19 2.38 -11.24 19.29
N ALA A 20 2.35 -11.24 20.60
CA ALA A 20 1.10 -11.37 21.37
C ALA A 20 0.16 -10.16 21.15
N LYS A 21 0.69 -8.94 21.04
CA LYS A 21 -0.11 -7.74 20.75
C LYS A 21 -0.62 -7.74 19.32
N ALA A 22 0.21 -8.18 18.37
CA ALA A 22 -0.16 -8.36 16.96
C ALA A 22 -1.27 -9.41 16.83
N ALA A 23 -1.12 -10.55 17.49
CA ALA A 23 -2.12 -11.63 17.50
C ALA A 23 -3.47 -11.16 18.01
N ARG A 24 -3.52 -10.44 19.13
CA ARG A 24 -4.77 -9.89 19.69
C ARG A 24 -5.44 -8.89 18.74
N ARG A 25 -4.68 -8.03 18.06
CA ARG A 25 -5.21 -7.08 17.06
C ARG A 25 -5.77 -7.81 15.86
N LEU A 26 -5.02 -8.75 15.30
CA LEU A 26 -5.46 -9.54 14.16
C LEU A 26 -6.68 -10.40 14.51
N ALA A 27 -6.73 -11.04 15.69
CA ALA A 27 -7.90 -11.80 16.13
C ALA A 27 -9.18 -10.96 16.16
N ARG A 28 -9.12 -9.70 16.60
CA ARG A 28 -10.27 -8.79 16.57
C ARG A 28 -10.69 -8.39 15.15
N LEU A 29 -9.73 -8.26 14.23
CA LEU A 29 -10.01 -7.92 12.84
C LEU A 29 -10.55 -9.11 12.04
N LEU A 30 -10.25 -10.32 12.47
CA LEU A 30 -10.64 -11.56 11.81
C LEU A 30 -11.94 -12.15 12.35
N ASN A 31 -12.59 -11.50 13.30
CA ASN A 31 -13.87 -11.97 13.85
C ASN A 31 -14.92 -10.84 13.85
N PRO A 32 -15.78 -10.80 12.82
CA PRO A 32 -15.77 -11.63 11.61
C PRO A 32 -14.65 -11.22 10.63
N ALA A 33 -14.17 -12.18 9.85
CA ALA A 33 -13.14 -11.93 8.85
C ALA A 33 -13.63 -10.94 7.78
N PRO A 34 -12.86 -9.90 7.44
CA PRO A 34 -13.24 -8.98 6.40
C PRO A 34 -13.14 -9.62 5.01
N ALA A 35 -13.91 -9.08 4.06
CA ALA A 35 -13.78 -9.40 2.65
C ALA A 35 -12.97 -8.33 1.93
N PHE A 36 -12.26 -8.74 0.89
CA PHE A 36 -11.52 -7.86 0.00
C PHE A 36 -12.17 -7.85 -1.38
N HIS A 37 -12.31 -6.67 -1.98
CA HIS A 37 -12.95 -6.50 -3.30
C HIS A 37 -12.13 -5.55 -4.17
N ALA A 38 -12.15 -5.78 -5.49
CA ALA A 38 -11.61 -4.87 -6.48
C ALA A 38 -12.74 -4.10 -7.18
N HIS A 39 -12.50 -2.82 -7.44
CA HIS A 39 -13.44 -1.92 -8.10
C HIS A 39 -12.76 -1.24 -9.27
N LEU A 40 -13.21 -1.57 -10.48
CA LEU A 40 -12.70 -1.05 -11.75
C LEU A 40 -13.53 0.15 -12.22
N PRO A 41 -13.00 1.01 -13.10
CA PRO A 41 -13.77 2.09 -13.73
C PRO A 41 -15.05 1.56 -14.38
N GLY A 42 -16.16 2.27 -14.19
CA GLY A 42 -17.47 1.85 -14.70
C GLY A 42 -18.19 0.77 -13.89
N GLY A 43 -17.58 0.21 -12.85
CA GLY A 43 -18.22 -0.75 -11.94
C GLY A 43 -19.27 -0.08 -11.04
N ALA A 44 -20.36 -0.79 -10.74
CA ALA A 44 -21.51 -0.24 -9.99
C ALA A 44 -21.15 0.30 -8.59
N GLU A 45 -20.24 -0.35 -7.88
CA GLU A 45 -19.84 0.05 -6.52
C GLU A 45 -18.68 1.05 -6.50
N ARG A 46 -18.06 1.31 -7.65
CA ARG A 46 -16.87 2.16 -7.76
C ARG A 46 -17.09 3.56 -7.19
N ALA A 47 -18.18 4.21 -7.54
CA ALA A 47 -18.50 5.55 -7.07
C ALA A 47 -18.62 5.64 -5.54
N ARG A 48 -19.15 4.60 -4.89
CA ARG A 48 -19.21 4.52 -3.43
C ARG A 48 -17.82 4.45 -2.78
N VAL A 49 -16.91 3.70 -3.39
CA VAL A 49 -15.53 3.59 -2.91
C VAL A 49 -14.78 4.90 -3.06
N GLU A 50 -14.93 5.58 -4.20
CA GLU A 50 -14.36 6.90 -4.43
C GLU A 50 -14.87 7.93 -3.42
N GLN A 51 -16.19 7.95 -3.18
CA GLN A 51 -16.79 8.80 -2.15
C GLN A 51 -16.27 8.49 -0.74
N TYR A 52 -16.09 7.20 -0.40
CA TYR A 52 -15.51 6.80 0.88
C TYR A 52 -14.09 7.32 1.02
N ILE A 53 -13.24 7.14 0.01
CA ILE A 53 -11.85 7.63 0.00
C ILE A 53 -11.83 9.15 0.11
N ALA A 54 -12.59 9.87 -0.73
CA ALA A 54 -12.65 11.33 -0.72
C ALA A 54 -13.13 11.88 0.64
N ALA A 55 -14.16 11.27 1.23
CA ALA A 55 -14.64 11.66 2.55
C ALA A 55 -13.57 11.49 3.64
N ARG A 56 -12.79 10.42 3.59
CA ARG A 56 -11.70 10.18 4.55
C ARG A 56 -10.55 11.18 4.38
N PHE A 57 -10.15 11.50 3.16
CA PHE A 57 -9.14 12.53 2.90
C PHE A 57 -9.62 13.91 3.35
N ARG A 58 -10.88 14.24 3.12
CA ARG A 58 -11.49 15.50 3.60
C ARG A 58 -11.50 15.56 5.13
N GLU A 59 -11.91 14.49 5.78
CA GLU A 59 -11.99 14.44 7.25
C GLU A 59 -10.62 14.58 7.92
N VAL A 60 -9.60 13.94 7.36
CA VAL A 60 -8.26 13.90 7.98
C VAL A 60 -7.39 15.08 7.58
N HIS A 61 -7.50 15.54 6.33
CA HIS A 61 -6.59 16.52 5.75
C HIS A 61 -7.27 17.80 5.24
N GLY A 62 -8.60 17.87 5.25
CA GLY A 62 -9.34 18.94 4.56
C GLY A 62 -9.16 18.87 3.03
N ALA A 63 -8.70 17.73 2.52
CA ALA A 63 -8.37 17.54 1.12
C ALA A 63 -9.63 17.29 0.26
N ASN A 64 -9.60 17.76 -0.98
CA ASN A 64 -10.66 17.57 -1.95
C ASN A 64 -10.14 16.84 -3.17
N ILE A 65 -9.87 15.53 -3.01
CA ILE A 65 -9.31 14.71 -4.06
C ILE A 65 -10.38 14.24 -5.06
N HIS A 66 -10.04 14.24 -6.34
CA HIS A 66 -10.91 13.83 -7.45
C HIS A 66 -10.30 12.72 -8.30
N ASP A 67 -8.98 12.54 -8.20
CA ASP A 67 -8.27 11.52 -8.95
C ASP A 67 -8.14 10.23 -8.16
N PHE A 68 -8.59 9.15 -8.79
CA PHE A 68 -8.55 7.81 -8.21
C PHE A 68 -7.79 6.86 -9.12
N MET A 69 -7.03 5.98 -8.51
CA MET A 69 -6.27 4.97 -9.24
C MET A 69 -7.18 4.00 -10.01
N PRO A 70 -6.71 3.41 -11.12
CA PRO A 70 -7.53 2.59 -12.00
C PRO A 70 -8.14 1.37 -11.30
N VAL A 71 -7.41 0.73 -10.39
CA VAL A 71 -7.95 -0.36 -9.57
C VAL A 71 -8.04 0.13 -8.13
N LEU A 72 -9.24 0.16 -7.55
CA LEU A 72 -9.43 0.39 -6.12
C LEU A 72 -9.68 -0.95 -5.44
N LEU A 73 -8.92 -1.22 -4.39
CA LEU A 73 -9.09 -2.37 -3.52
C LEU A 73 -9.72 -1.90 -2.21
N THR A 74 -10.73 -2.60 -1.73
CA THR A 74 -11.35 -2.35 -0.44
C THR A 74 -11.23 -3.55 0.47
N MET A 75 -11.17 -3.28 1.76
CA MET A 75 -11.37 -4.25 2.82
C MET A 75 -12.58 -3.82 3.65
N GLY A 76 -13.50 -4.72 3.91
CA GLY A 76 -14.72 -4.40 4.63
C GLY A 76 -15.37 -5.59 5.31
N CYS A 77 -16.31 -5.28 6.22
CA CYS A 77 -17.05 -6.26 7.00
C CYS A 77 -18.49 -5.79 7.14
N HIS A 78 -19.46 -6.72 7.02
CA HIS A 78 -20.89 -6.40 7.12
C HIS A 78 -21.35 -5.25 6.22
N GLY A 79 -20.86 -5.20 4.98
CA GLY A 79 -21.19 -4.14 4.02
C GLY A 79 -20.57 -2.76 4.32
N ARG A 80 -19.69 -2.65 5.33
CA ARG A 80 -18.98 -1.41 5.68
C ARG A 80 -17.52 -1.50 5.29
N THR A 81 -17.05 -0.57 4.47
CA THR A 81 -15.63 -0.44 4.13
C THR A 81 -14.85 0.07 5.34
N THR A 82 -13.78 -0.62 5.71
CA THR A 82 -12.90 -0.27 6.83
C THR A 82 -11.51 0.19 6.36
N ALA A 83 -11.11 -0.16 5.15
CA ALA A 83 -9.91 0.33 4.50
C ALA A 83 -10.07 0.28 2.98
N ALA A 84 -9.35 1.16 2.28
CA ALA A 84 -9.25 1.15 0.83
C ALA A 84 -7.86 1.60 0.38
N THR A 85 -7.45 1.17 -0.80
CA THR A 85 -6.24 1.62 -1.49
C THR A 85 -6.44 1.53 -2.98
N GLY A 86 -5.73 2.37 -3.72
CA GLY A 86 -5.67 2.29 -5.17
C GLY A 86 -4.36 1.67 -5.64
N VAL A 87 -4.39 0.99 -6.78
CA VAL A 87 -3.23 0.39 -7.45
C VAL A 87 -3.20 0.79 -8.92
N ARG A 88 -2.01 1.15 -9.41
CA ARG A 88 -1.71 1.50 -10.80
C ARG A 88 -0.43 0.80 -11.24
N ALA A 89 -0.44 0.11 -12.37
CA ALA A 89 0.77 -0.43 -12.98
C ALA A 89 1.54 0.69 -13.71
N ALA A 90 2.83 0.81 -13.46
CA ALA A 90 3.66 1.89 -14.02
C ALA A 90 3.78 1.85 -15.56
N VAL A 91 3.58 0.66 -16.15
CA VAL A 91 3.68 0.46 -17.61
C VAL A 91 2.62 1.23 -18.41
N ARG A 92 1.52 1.65 -17.76
CA ARG A 92 0.34 2.20 -18.45
C ARG A 92 0.43 3.70 -18.74
N GLN A 93 0.92 4.45 -17.79
CA GLN A 93 0.95 5.91 -17.83
C GLN A 93 1.99 6.42 -16.82
N PRO A 94 2.39 7.69 -16.90
CA PRO A 94 3.19 8.29 -15.84
C PRO A 94 2.53 8.10 -14.48
N LEU A 95 3.34 7.83 -13.47
CA LEU A 95 2.87 7.71 -12.11
C LEU A 95 2.65 9.09 -11.49
N PHE A 96 1.67 9.22 -10.60
CA PHE A 96 1.46 10.49 -9.90
C PHE A 96 2.72 10.92 -9.13
N LEU A 97 3.39 9.97 -8.47
CA LEU A 97 4.58 10.26 -7.67
C LEU A 97 5.83 10.64 -8.51
N GLU A 98 5.83 10.43 -9.83
CA GLU A 98 6.95 10.84 -10.68
C GLU A 98 7.13 12.35 -10.70
N GLN A 99 6.10 13.14 -10.37
CA GLN A 99 6.19 14.59 -10.21
C GLN A 99 7.21 15.00 -9.13
N TYR A 100 7.43 14.16 -8.12
CA TYR A 100 8.41 14.41 -7.06
C TYR A 100 9.82 13.94 -7.42
N LEU A 101 9.96 13.04 -8.39
CA LEU A 101 11.22 12.42 -8.76
C LEU A 101 12.06 13.31 -9.72
N SER A 102 13.33 13.03 -9.79
CA SER A 102 14.27 13.68 -10.73
C SER A 102 14.25 13.06 -12.15
N GLY A 103 13.48 11.99 -12.35
CA GLY A 103 13.38 11.27 -13.60
C GLY A 103 12.40 10.09 -13.52
N PRO A 104 12.32 9.26 -14.56
CA PRO A 104 11.44 8.10 -14.58
C PRO A 104 11.65 7.17 -13.38
N VAL A 105 10.56 6.64 -12.82
CA VAL A 105 10.59 5.87 -11.58
C VAL A 105 11.54 4.67 -11.63
N GLU A 106 11.61 3.96 -12.76
CA GLU A 106 12.49 2.80 -12.93
C GLU A 106 13.98 3.17 -12.90
N GLN A 107 14.34 4.39 -13.31
CA GLN A 107 15.71 4.88 -13.25
C GLN A 107 16.10 5.32 -11.84
N VAL A 108 15.25 6.14 -11.21
CA VAL A 108 15.47 6.62 -9.84
C VAL A 108 15.53 5.44 -8.88
N LEU A 109 14.58 4.52 -8.98
CA LEU A 109 14.54 3.32 -8.17
C LEU A 109 15.74 2.39 -8.45
N GLY A 110 16.10 2.21 -9.72
CA GLY A 110 17.26 1.41 -10.12
C GLY A 110 18.57 1.93 -9.51
N THR A 111 18.74 3.24 -9.46
CA THR A 111 19.89 3.88 -8.78
C THR A 111 19.84 3.63 -7.27
N ALA A 112 18.69 3.78 -6.65
CA ALA A 112 18.52 3.59 -5.20
C ALA A 112 18.70 2.13 -4.76
N ALA A 113 18.27 1.17 -5.60
CA ALA A 113 18.34 -0.27 -5.33
C ALA A 113 19.64 -0.93 -5.82
N GLY A 114 20.41 -0.23 -6.67
CA GLY A 114 21.64 -0.79 -7.26
C GLY A 114 21.39 -1.88 -8.30
N GLU A 115 20.21 -1.93 -8.91
CA GLU A 115 19.84 -2.94 -9.91
C GLU A 115 19.03 -2.35 -11.07
N LYS A 116 19.05 -3.04 -12.23
CA LYS A 116 18.22 -2.63 -13.38
C LYS A 116 16.78 -3.05 -13.17
N ILE A 117 15.87 -2.08 -13.13
CA ILE A 117 14.46 -2.30 -12.90
C ILE A 117 13.64 -2.07 -14.17
N ARG A 118 12.70 -2.97 -14.44
CA ARG A 118 11.76 -2.85 -15.56
C ARG A 118 10.50 -2.13 -15.09
N ARG A 119 10.13 -1.06 -15.78
CA ARG A 119 8.91 -0.29 -15.46
C ARG A 119 7.65 -1.16 -15.40
N ALA A 120 7.57 -2.19 -16.24
CA ALA A 120 6.44 -3.12 -16.27
C ALA A 120 6.22 -3.90 -14.96
N ASN A 121 7.25 -4.00 -14.14
CA ASN A 121 7.22 -4.73 -12.87
C ASN A 121 7.01 -3.81 -11.66
N ILE A 122 6.66 -2.54 -11.88
CA ILE A 122 6.42 -1.55 -10.81
C ILE A 122 4.92 -1.27 -10.71
N ALA A 123 4.39 -1.30 -9.49
CA ALA A 123 3.07 -0.80 -9.15
C ALA A 123 3.15 0.45 -8.27
N GLU A 124 2.31 1.46 -8.53
CA GLU A 124 2.08 2.58 -7.61
C GLU A 124 0.87 2.28 -6.73
N ILE A 125 1.00 2.55 -5.43
CA ILE A 125 -0.10 2.55 -4.47
C ILE A 125 -0.47 4.00 -4.14
N GLY A 126 -1.77 4.29 -4.11
CA GLY A 126 -2.30 5.58 -3.67
C GLY A 126 -3.70 5.45 -3.08
N ASN A 127 -4.37 6.56 -2.87
CA ASN A 127 -5.73 6.61 -2.31
C ASN A 127 -5.89 5.76 -1.03
N LEU A 128 -4.82 5.64 -0.22
CA LEU A 128 -4.78 4.78 0.96
C LEU A 128 -5.53 5.42 2.13
N VAL A 129 -6.55 4.74 2.61
CA VAL A 129 -7.34 5.14 3.78
C VAL A 129 -7.67 3.92 4.65
N ALA A 130 -7.71 4.11 5.97
CA ALA A 130 -8.14 3.10 6.93
C ALA A 130 -8.82 3.76 8.12
N THR A 131 -9.97 3.22 8.55
CA THR A 131 -10.80 3.81 9.62
C THR A 131 -10.75 3.03 10.93
N GLN A 132 -10.39 1.77 10.89
CA GLN A 132 -10.33 0.90 12.07
C GLN A 132 -8.89 0.64 12.50
N GLY A 133 -8.63 0.67 13.80
CA GLY A 133 -7.32 0.34 14.34
C GLY A 133 -6.87 -1.07 13.97
N GLY A 134 -5.77 -1.16 13.21
CA GLY A 134 -5.23 -2.43 12.72
C GLY A 134 -5.60 -2.78 11.28
N SER A 135 -6.63 -2.16 10.68
CA SER A 135 -7.02 -2.39 9.28
C SER A 135 -5.87 -2.17 8.30
N SER A 136 -5.02 -1.17 8.55
CA SER A 136 -3.84 -0.89 7.72
C SER A 136 -2.85 -2.06 7.71
N TYR A 137 -2.65 -2.74 8.85
CA TYR A 137 -1.72 -3.89 8.91
C TYR A 137 -2.20 -5.03 8.04
N LEU A 138 -3.49 -5.42 8.19
CA LEU A 138 -4.08 -6.48 7.41
C LEU A 138 -4.13 -6.12 5.92
N LEU A 139 -4.49 -4.86 5.60
CA LEU A 139 -4.49 -4.37 4.23
C LEU A 139 -3.11 -4.50 3.59
N PHE A 140 -2.03 -4.03 4.26
CA PHE A 140 -0.67 -4.13 3.71
C PHE A 140 -0.20 -5.58 3.54
N MET A 141 -0.51 -6.47 4.49
CA MET A 141 -0.17 -7.89 4.37
C MET A 141 -0.83 -8.52 3.14
N VAL A 142 -2.14 -8.36 3.00
CA VAL A 142 -2.91 -8.94 1.88
C VAL A 142 -2.52 -8.27 0.56
N LEU A 143 -2.35 -6.95 0.54
CA LEU A 143 -1.91 -6.20 -0.65
C LEU A 143 -0.54 -6.67 -1.14
N THR A 144 0.42 -6.90 -0.25
CA THR A 144 1.74 -7.41 -0.61
C THR A 144 1.63 -8.77 -1.33
N ALA A 145 0.81 -9.68 -0.79
CA ALA A 145 0.58 -10.98 -1.42
C ALA A 145 -0.17 -10.89 -2.77
N ILE A 146 -1.10 -9.94 -2.90
CA ILE A 146 -1.78 -9.65 -4.18
C ILE A 146 -0.77 -9.15 -5.21
N LEU A 147 0.11 -8.22 -4.85
CA LEU A 147 1.13 -7.66 -5.74
C LEU A 147 2.15 -8.72 -6.19
N GLU A 148 2.60 -9.58 -5.27
CA GLU A 148 3.47 -10.71 -5.59
C GLU A 148 2.82 -11.64 -6.62
N GLN A 149 1.61 -12.12 -6.34
CA GLN A 149 0.89 -13.01 -7.27
C GLN A 149 0.52 -12.33 -8.58
N ALA A 150 0.33 -11.00 -8.61
CA ALA A 150 0.12 -10.25 -9.83
C ALA A 150 1.39 -10.09 -10.68
N GLY A 151 2.58 -10.40 -10.15
CA GLY A 151 3.85 -10.36 -10.83
C GLY A 151 4.57 -9.03 -10.77
N PHE A 152 4.27 -8.20 -9.77
CA PHE A 152 5.03 -6.98 -9.52
C PHE A 152 6.26 -7.29 -8.64
N ASP A 153 7.42 -6.77 -9.04
CA ASP A 153 8.67 -6.88 -8.27
C ASP A 153 8.80 -5.73 -7.27
N TRP A 154 8.27 -4.56 -7.62
CA TRP A 154 8.38 -3.34 -6.84
C TRP A 154 7.04 -2.63 -6.66
N VAL A 155 6.88 -2.05 -5.48
CA VAL A 155 5.79 -1.14 -5.18
C VAL A 155 6.35 0.22 -4.80
N VAL A 156 5.76 1.31 -5.32
CA VAL A 156 6.14 2.69 -5.02
C VAL A 156 4.93 3.47 -4.51
N PHE A 157 5.13 4.34 -3.55
CA PHE A 157 4.03 5.13 -2.97
C PHE A 157 4.54 6.31 -2.14
N THR A 158 3.64 7.23 -1.87
CA THR A 158 3.89 8.33 -0.92
C THR A 158 3.45 7.90 0.47
N ALA A 159 4.40 7.79 1.39
CA ALA A 159 4.21 7.32 2.77
C ALA A 159 4.23 8.48 3.77
N THR A 160 3.11 8.71 4.46
CA THR A 160 3.07 9.57 5.65
C THR A 160 3.83 8.90 6.82
N PRO A 161 4.23 9.65 7.86
CA PRO A 161 4.85 9.05 9.05
C PRO A 161 4.02 7.93 9.69
N GLN A 162 2.69 8.01 9.59
CA GLN A 162 1.79 6.95 10.07
C GLN A 162 1.93 5.67 9.24
N VAL A 163 1.98 5.79 7.91
CA VAL A 163 2.20 4.65 7.02
C VAL A 163 3.57 4.03 7.27
N GLN A 164 4.62 4.85 7.41
CA GLN A 164 5.97 4.37 7.72
C GLN A 164 6.01 3.57 9.05
N LYS A 165 5.28 4.02 10.08
CA LYS A 165 5.14 3.26 11.34
C LYS A 165 4.45 1.91 11.15
N VAL A 166 3.45 1.83 10.27
CA VAL A 166 2.79 0.55 9.94
C VAL A 166 3.77 -0.41 9.27
N LEU A 167 4.52 0.07 8.28
CA LEU A 167 5.53 -0.73 7.58
C LEU A 167 6.61 -1.22 8.52
N ALA A 168 7.16 -0.34 9.36
CA ALA A 168 8.17 -0.68 10.36
C ALA A 168 7.64 -1.74 11.36
N TYR A 169 6.39 -1.62 11.80
CA TYR A 169 5.77 -2.61 12.69
C TYR A 169 5.64 -3.98 12.04
N LEU A 170 5.29 -4.02 10.76
CA LEU A 170 5.22 -5.27 9.98
C LEU A 170 6.62 -5.81 9.64
N GLY A 171 7.67 -5.01 9.80
CA GLY A 171 9.04 -5.35 9.39
C GLY A 171 9.28 -5.19 7.89
N LEU A 172 8.40 -4.44 7.19
CA LEU A 172 8.51 -4.22 5.75
C LEU A 172 9.50 -3.11 5.45
N GLY A 173 10.67 -3.47 4.92
CA GLY A 173 11.71 -2.52 4.52
C GLY A 173 11.31 -1.71 3.28
N VAL A 174 11.73 -0.44 3.23
CA VAL A 174 11.53 0.43 2.06
C VAL A 174 12.77 1.26 1.77
N HIS A 175 13.01 1.55 0.50
CA HIS A 175 13.97 2.54 0.02
C HIS A 175 13.30 3.90 -0.01
N ARG A 176 13.89 4.89 0.63
CA ARG A 176 13.45 6.28 0.51
C ARG A 176 14.03 6.86 -0.78
N LEU A 177 13.15 7.37 -1.64
CA LEU A 177 13.56 7.96 -2.92
C LEU A 177 13.71 9.48 -2.81
N CYS A 178 12.69 10.18 -2.29
CA CYS A 178 12.73 11.62 -2.04
C CYS A 178 11.62 12.06 -1.08
N SER A 179 11.58 13.33 -0.72
CA SER A 179 10.42 13.96 -0.09
C SER A 179 9.32 14.20 -1.13
N ALA A 180 8.06 14.00 -0.76
CA ALA A 180 6.93 14.43 -1.59
C ALA A 180 6.70 15.94 -1.37
N ASP A 181 7.40 16.75 -2.16
CA ASP A 181 7.39 18.20 -2.07
C ASP A 181 6.17 18.78 -2.82
N PRO A 182 5.22 19.47 -2.14
CA PRO A 182 4.07 20.10 -2.79
C PRO A 182 4.49 21.18 -3.82
N GLY A 183 5.68 21.78 -3.68
CA GLY A 183 6.21 22.74 -4.66
C GLY A 183 6.49 22.15 -6.03
N ARG A 184 6.45 20.84 -6.18
CA ARG A 184 6.54 20.13 -7.47
C ARG A 184 5.19 19.96 -8.17
N LEU A 185 4.10 20.28 -7.50
CA LEU A 185 2.74 20.25 -8.05
C LEU A 185 2.36 21.64 -8.58
N SER A 186 1.33 21.70 -9.45
CA SER A 186 0.69 22.98 -9.74
C SER A 186 0.02 23.53 -8.47
N GLU A 187 -0.12 24.86 -8.36
CA GLU A 187 -0.78 25.49 -7.19
C GLU A 187 -2.19 24.95 -6.95
N SER A 188 -2.97 24.76 -8.02
CA SER A 188 -4.32 24.19 -7.93
C SER A 188 -4.29 22.76 -7.39
N SER A 189 -3.39 21.92 -7.89
CA SER A 189 -3.25 20.54 -7.43
C SER A 189 -2.75 20.47 -5.98
N ALA A 190 -1.80 21.31 -5.58
CA ALA A 190 -1.32 21.35 -4.20
C ALA A 190 -2.43 21.76 -3.21
N ALA A 191 -3.27 22.71 -3.58
CA ALA A 191 -4.39 23.19 -2.76
C ALA A 191 -5.44 22.09 -2.50
N GLU A 192 -5.65 21.17 -3.43
CA GLU A 192 -6.61 20.06 -3.28
C GLU A 192 -6.23 19.09 -2.15
N TRP A 193 -4.95 19.00 -1.78
CA TRP A 193 -4.45 18.08 -0.75
C TRP A 193 -4.60 18.60 0.69
N GLY A 194 -5.03 19.85 0.89
CA GLY A 194 -5.20 20.43 2.22
C GLY A 194 -3.92 20.32 3.08
N SER A 195 -4.05 19.76 4.27
CA SER A 195 -2.93 19.59 5.21
C SER A 195 -2.10 18.32 5.00
N TYR A 196 -2.31 17.55 3.93
CA TYR A 196 -1.62 16.27 3.70
C TYR A 196 -0.09 16.42 3.75
N TYR A 197 0.45 17.44 3.08
CA TYR A 197 1.90 17.68 3.00
C TYR A 197 2.49 18.25 4.29
N ALA A 198 1.69 18.76 5.22
CA ALA A 198 2.15 19.19 6.52
C ALA A 198 2.77 18.03 7.33
N SER A 199 2.39 16.78 7.01
CA SER A 199 2.97 15.57 7.58
C SER A 199 4.34 15.19 7.02
N GLN A 200 4.87 15.94 6.03
CA GLN A 200 6.14 15.68 5.33
C GLN A 200 6.23 14.23 4.78
N PRO A 201 5.30 13.81 3.92
CA PRO A 201 5.31 12.47 3.38
C PRO A 201 6.55 12.22 2.50
N GLN A 202 6.95 10.95 2.41
CA GLN A 202 8.12 10.53 1.65
C GLN A 202 7.71 9.63 0.50
N VAL A 203 8.32 9.79 -0.66
CA VAL A 203 8.22 8.82 -1.74
C VAL A 203 9.14 7.65 -1.40
N VAL A 204 8.57 6.48 -1.31
CA VAL A 204 9.27 5.25 -0.92
C VAL A 204 8.99 4.12 -1.91
N ALA A 205 9.90 3.15 -1.94
CA ALA A 205 9.77 1.94 -2.73
C ALA A 205 10.03 0.70 -1.86
N GLY A 206 9.20 -0.34 -2.02
CA GLY A 206 9.39 -1.63 -1.38
C GLY A 206 9.59 -2.74 -2.41
N LYS A 207 10.54 -3.65 -2.17
CA LYS A 207 10.70 -4.87 -2.95
C LYS A 207 9.69 -5.90 -2.47
N VAL A 208 8.82 -6.34 -3.37
CA VAL A 208 7.68 -7.20 -3.00
C VAL A 208 8.15 -8.54 -2.47
N ALA A 209 9.16 -9.14 -3.09
CA ALA A 209 9.73 -10.42 -2.65
C ALA A 209 10.32 -10.36 -1.24
N ASP A 210 11.03 -9.26 -0.89
CA ASP A 210 11.60 -9.08 0.45
C ASP A 210 10.49 -8.92 1.50
N ALA A 211 9.45 -8.15 1.17
CA ALA A 211 8.29 -7.98 2.03
C ALA A 211 7.55 -9.32 2.26
N MET A 212 7.37 -10.14 1.21
CA MET A 212 6.77 -11.47 1.34
C MET A 212 7.63 -12.42 2.16
N ALA A 213 8.96 -12.37 2.00
CA ALA A 213 9.86 -13.17 2.83
C ALA A 213 9.67 -12.88 4.32
N VAL A 214 9.58 -11.59 4.70
CA VAL A 214 9.31 -11.16 6.08
C VAL A 214 7.94 -11.66 6.58
N LEU A 215 6.89 -11.53 5.76
CA LEU A 215 5.55 -11.98 6.12
C LEU A 215 5.50 -13.50 6.30
N ASN A 216 6.18 -14.26 5.46
CA ASN A 216 6.20 -15.71 5.51
C ASN A 216 7.05 -16.28 6.66
N GLN A 217 8.06 -15.55 7.15
CA GLN A 217 8.87 -15.96 8.30
C GLN A 217 8.08 -15.96 9.62
N ARG A 218 7.00 -15.18 9.71
CA ARG A 218 6.17 -15.11 10.90
C ARG A 218 4.95 -16.02 10.76
N ALA A 219 4.88 -17.10 11.55
CA ALA A 219 3.81 -18.09 11.49
C ALA A 219 2.40 -17.46 11.57
N LEU A 220 2.23 -16.42 12.41
CA LEU A 220 0.98 -15.68 12.54
C LEU A 220 0.58 -15.03 11.21
N TYR A 221 1.50 -14.33 10.53
CA TYR A 221 1.20 -13.63 9.29
C TYR A 221 0.93 -14.60 8.14
N SER A 222 1.73 -15.67 8.04
CA SER A 222 1.51 -16.74 7.08
C SER A 222 0.15 -17.41 7.26
N SER A 223 -0.28 -17.66 8.51
CA SER A 223 -1.62 -18.19 8.82
C SER A 223 -2.73 -17.22 8.40
N VAL A 224 -2.56 -15.92 8.66
CA VAL A 224 -3.52 -14.89 8.23
C VAL A 224 -3.62 -14.84 6.71
N LEU A 225 -2.50 -14.83 5.98
CA LEU A 225 -2.50 -14.84 4.51
C LEU A 225 -3.19 -16.09 3.94
N SER A 226 -3.04 -17.23 4.61
CA SER A 226 -3.71 -18.48 4.22
C SER A 226 -5.23 -18.38 4.27
N LEU A 227 -5.81 -17.62 5.21
CA LEU A 227 -7.26 -17.37 5.29
C LEU A 227 -7.79 -16.60 4.07
N PHE A 228 -6.97 -15.75 3.46
CA PHE A 228 -7.35 -14.91 2.33
C PHE A 228 -6.85 -15.43 0.98
N ARG A 229 -6.27 -16.65 0.93
CA ARG A 229 -5.63 -17.20 -0.28
C ARG A 229 -6.51 -17.09 -1.52
N GLY A 230 -7.78 -17.47 -1.43
CA GLY A 230 -8.73 -17.40 -2.55
C GLY A 230 -8.93 -15.98 -3.05
N GLN A 231 -9.18 -15.04 -2.13
CA GLN A 231 -9.36 -13.62 -2.46
C GLN A 231 -8.07 -12.99 -3.02
N ILE A 232 -6.90 -13.34 -2.46
CA ILE A 232 -5.61 -12.88 -2.98
C ILE A 232 -5.43 -13.32 -4.43
N THR A 233 -5.69 -14.59 -4.74
CA THR A 233 -5.56 -15.11 -6.12
C THR A 233 -6.52 -14.41 -7.08
N GLU A 234 -7.77 -14.23 -6.70
CA GLU A 234 -8.78 -13.54 -7.52
C GLU A 234 -8.39 -12.08 -7.78
N LEU A 235 -7.97 -11.35 -6.74
CA LEU A 235 -7.59 -9.94 -6.86
C LEU A 235 -6.28 -9.76 -7.64
N ALA A 236 -5.33 -10.66 -7.49
CA ALA A 236 -4.09 -10.67 -8.28
C ALA A 236 -4.39 -10.86 -9.76
N GLU A 237 -5.35 -11.72 -10.12
CA GLU A 237 -5.78 -11.90 -11.50
C GLU A 237 -6.42 -10.62 -12.07
N VAL A 238 -7.23 -9.90 -11.27
CA VAL A 238 -7.77 -8.59 -11.68
C VAL A 238 -6.64 -7.61 -11.98
N LEU A 239 -5.66 -7.48 -11.10
CA LEU A 239 -4.51 -6.58 -11.31
C LEU A 239 -3.70 -6.99 -12.55
N ARG A 240 -3.47 -8.27 -12.77
CA ARG A 240 -2.72 -8.80 -13.92
C ARG A 240 -3.43 -8.47 -15.23
N ARG A 241 -4.74 -8.67 -15.30
CA ARG A 241 -5.56 -8.31 -16.47
C ARG A 241 -5.53 -6.82 -16.75
N GLU A 242 -5.69 -6.00 -15.72
CA GLU A 242 -5.63 -4.56 -15.87
C GLU A 242 -4.23 -4.08 -16.28
N SER A 243 -3.16 -4.69 -15.80
CA SER A 243 -1.79 -4.40 -16.25
C SER A 243 -1.53 -4.80 -17.70
N SER A 244 -2.18 -5.87 -18.18
CA SER A 244 -1.99 -6.41 -19.54
C SER A 244 -2.89 -5.77 -20.58
N ARG A 245 -3.97 -5.09 -20.24
CA ARG A 245 -4.85 -4.41 -21.20
C ARG A 245 -4.07 -3.35 -21.97
N ARG A 246 -3.92 -3.49 -23.28
CA ARG A 246 -3.36 -2.44 -24.17
C ARG A 246 -4.31 -1.24 -24.18
N GLY A 247 -3.77 -0.06 -23.89
CA GLY A 247 -4.47 1.17 -23.58
C GLY A 247 -5.61 1.51 -24.55
N SER A 248 -6.77 1.74 -23.95
CA SER A 248 -7.89 2.49 -24.50
C SER A 248 -8.39 3.46 -23.44
N TYR A 249 -7.50 4.30 -22.94
CA TYR A 249 -7.92 5.52 -22.27
C TYR A 249 -7.44 6.68 -23.14
N ILE A 250 -8.29 7.08 -24.08
CA ILE A 250 -8.20 8.36 -24.76
C ILE A 250 -8.36 9.41 -23.65
N LEU A 251 -7.36 10.26 -23.53
CA LEU A 251 -7.41 11.48 -22.77
C LEU A 251 -8.70 12.21 -23.15
N ALA A 252 -9.65 12.29 -22.22
CA ALA A 252 -10.66 13.32 -22.26
C ALA A 252 -9.96 14.62 -21.87
N ALA A 253 -9.77 15.47 -22.85
CA ALA A 253 -9.25 16.83 -22.74
C ALA A 253 -10.19 17.71 -21.90
#